data_7fe742468ff19ca4c64ac3cbf1d72bb2
#
_entry.id   7fe742468ff19ca4c64ac3cbf1d72bb2
#
_cell.length_a   1.000
_cell.length_b   1.000
_cell.length_c   1.000
_cell.angle_alpha   90.00
_cell.angle_beta   90.00
_cell.angle_gamma   90.00
#
_symmetry.space_group_name_H-M   'P 1'
#
loop_
_entity.id
_entity.type
_entity.pdbx_description
1 polymer ?
#
loop_
_entity_poly.entity_id
_entity_poly.type
_entity_poly.pdbx_seq_one_letter_code
_entity_poly.pdbx_strand_id
1 'polypeptide(L)'
;MRTPRVLTATGVLVALAAGTAAAAAAPSPPPPPRPQITDAAVEKAVARLDGTVAAMMRTTGVPGASVAVVHDDKVLYLKGFGLRRTGERGTVDPDTVFQLASLSKPVSSTVVAGALSDPAEWDAHVPLPGFALKDPWVSDHVATADLFSHRSGLPDHAGDLLEDLGYDQSYILDHLRLEPLDPFRISYAYTNFGFTAAAEAIAAARGTSWQKLSADTLFKPAGMTRTSTEFSAFRDAPDHAATHVKNPDGTWSPRYVRDPDAQSPAGGVSSTARDMSRWLRLQLGNGVLDGKRVIPADTLARTHQPQILSQPPTTATGEHTGFYGLGWNVSYDDAGRLRLSHSGAFELGANTNVTMLPLEQLGIIVLTNGAPVGLADAVALDFFDVAEHGRATTDWLAVASALYAQALDAGRSPTDYAHPPAGAKPARNDSAYTGTYDNPYYGKLTVSANPDGSGLTLSLGPKPLKFPLTHYDGDVFSFETAGENAVGRTGVTFADGTVRVEYLDVNHLGTFTRQ
;
A
#
# COMPACT_ATOMS: atom_id res chain seq x y z
N MET A 1 22.09 -59.51 67.51
CA MET A 1 22.09 -60.69 66.64
C MET A 1 20.90 -60.68 65.72
N ARG A 2 21.08 -60.30 64.49
CA ARG A 2 20.11 -60.53 63.41
C ARG A 2 20.91 -60.58 62.12
N THR A 3 20.89 -61.73 61.47
CA THR A 3 21.53 -62.09 60.20
C THR A 3 20.93 -61.39 58.99
N PRO A 4 21.71 -61.03 57.97
CA PRO A 4 21.19 -60.50 56.75
C PRO A 4 20.85 -61.64 55.76
N ARG A 5 19.70 -61.51 55.14
CA ARG A 5 19.23 -62.34 54.00
C ARG A 5 19.88 -61.88 52.71
N VAL A 6 20.55 -62.79 52.04
CA VAL A 6 21.04 -62.65 50.67
C VAL A 6 19.86 -62.85 49.68
N LEU A 7 19.60 -61.89 48.81
CA LEU A 7 18.70 -62.01 47.65
C LEU A 7 19.52 -62.26 46.40
N THR A 8 19.38 -63.44 45.84
CA THR A 8 19.90 -63.84 44.55
C THR A 8 19.06 -63.24 43.46
N ALA A 9 19.62 -62.37 42.59
CA ALA A 9 18.97 -61.84 41.39
C ALA A 9 19.21 -62.78 40.23
N THR A 10 18.12 -63.38 39.72
CA THR A 10 18.10 -64.16 38.52
C THR A 10 17.99 -63.22 37.30
N GLY A 11 19.05 -63.09 36.50
CA GLY A 11 19.07 -62.31 35.29
C GLY A 11 18.29 -63.01 34.15
N VAL A 12 17.28 -62.33 33.64
CA VAL A 12 16.57 -62.71 32.40
C VAL A 12 17.24 -61.98 31.23
N LEU A 13 17.94 -62.71 30.39
CA LEU A 13 18.41 -62.20 29.09
C LEU A 13 17.21 -62.06 28.15
N VAL A 14 16.82 -60.83 27.83
CA VAL A 14 15.90 -60.55 26.74
C VAL A 14 16.72 -60.37 25.44
N ALA A 15 16.63 -61.32 24.54
CA ALA A 15 17.19 -61.20 23.20
C ALA A 15 16.36 -60.17 22.41
N LEU A 16 16.94 -59.01 22.13
CA LEU A 16 16.37 -58.06 21.15
C LEU A 16 16.57 -58.63 19.76
N ALA A 17 15.50 -59.15 19.16
CA ALA A 17 15.43 -59.38 17.72
C ALA A 17 15.34 -58.00 17.03
N ALA A 18 16.39 -57.58 16.35
CA ALA A 18 16.39 -56.42 15.49
C ALA A 18 15.55 -56.70 14.22
N GLY A 19 14.26 -56.47 14.32
CA GLY A 19 13.39 -56.42 13.16
C GLY A 19 13.68 -55.15 12.37
N THR A 20 14.21 -55.22 11.19
CA THR A 20 14.26 -54.12 10.21
C THR A 20 12.83 -53.77 9.82
N ALA A 21 12.23 -52.82 10.51
CA ALA A 21 11.00 -52.21 10.08
C ALA A 21 11.31 -51.44 8.78
N ALA A 22 10.84 -51.97 7.65
CA ALA A 22 10.81 -51.22 6.42
C ALA A 22 10.00 -49.94 6.70
N ALA A 23 10.66 -48.78 6.62
CA ALA A 23 9.98 -47.52 6.72
C ALA A 23 8.93 -47.47 5.60
N ALA A 24 7.66 -47.56 5.99
CA ALA A 24 6.56 -47.32 5.04
C ALA A 24 6.76 -45.92 4.47
N ALA A 25 6.89 -45.79 3.18
CA ALA A 25 6.96 -44.50 2.51
C ALA A 25 5.75 -43.68 2.95
N ALA A 26 6.00 -42.46 3.38
CA ALA A 26 4.92 -41.53 3.73
C ALA A 26 3.94 -41.46 2.52
N PRO A 27 2.62 -41.50 2.76
CA PRO A 27 1.66 -41.40 1.66
C PRO A 27 1.94 -40.15 0.85
N SER A 28 1.94 -40.29 -0.47
CA SER A 28 2.07 -39.13 -1.36
C SER A 28 1.01 -38.09 -1.01
N PRO A 29 1.35 -36.78 -0.98
CA PRO A 29 0.35 -35.75 -0.75
C PRO A 29 -0.78 -35.90 -1.77
N PRO A 30 -2.03 -35.59 -1.38
CA PRO A 30 -3.15 -35.64 -2.31
C PRO A 30 -2.84 -34.71 -3.51
N PRO A 31 -3.30 -35.06 -4.73
CA PRO A 31 -3.13 -34.18 -5.87
C PRO A 31 -3.78 -32.82 -5.58
N PRO A 32 -3.23 -31.74 -6.13
CA PRO A 32 -3.83 -30.41 -5.94
C PRO A 32 -5.28 -30.41 -6.41
N PRO A 33 -6.17 -29.63 -5.77
CA PRO A 33 -7.55 -29.51 -6.20
C PRO A 33 -7.59 -29.09 -7.69
N ARG A 34 -8.51 -29.64 -8.45
CA ARG A 34 -8.67 -29.24 -9.86
C ARG A 34 -9.19 -27.81 -9.93
N PRO A 35 -8.74 -27.02 -10.91
CA PRO A 35 -9.31 -25.70 -11.17
C PRO A 35 -10.83 -25.76 -11.29
N GLN A 36 -11.51 -24.81 -10.66
CA GLN A 36 -12.98 -24.74 -10.70
C GLN A 36 -13.49 -23.79 -11.79
N ILE A 37 -12.65 -22.83 -12.24
CA ILE A 37 -12.95 -21.92 -13.33
C ILE A 37 -12.45 -22.57 -14.64
N THR A 38 -13.36 -22.78 -15.59
CA THR A 38 -13.00 -23.42 -16.87
C THR A 38 -12.41 -22.41 -17.84
N ASP A 39 -11.57 -22.88 -18.79
CA ASP A 39 -11.03 -22.05 -19.87
C ASP A 39 -12.12 -21.26 -20.60
N ALA A 40 -13.26 -21.91 -20.91
CA ALA A 40 -14.38 -21.26 -21.55
C ALA A 40 -15.01 -20.13 -20.70
N ALA A 41 -14.99 -20.26 -19.37
CA ALA A 41 -15.45 -19.20 -18.47
C ALA A 41 -14.48 -18.02 -18.47
N VAL A 42 -13.16 -18.29 -18.47
CA VAL A 42 -12.12 -17.26 -18.60
C VAL A 42 -12.23 -16.54 -19.94
N GLU A 43 -12.35 -17.28 -21.05
CA GLU A 43 -12.53 -16.69 -22.39
C GLU A 43 -13.77 -15.80 -22.47
N LYS A 44 -14.87 -16.23 -21.85
CA LYS A 44 -16.10 -15.42 -21.76
C LYS A 44 -15.88 -14.13 -20.96
N ALA A 45 -15.16 -14.19 -19.85
CA ALA A 45 -14.85 -12.98 -19.05
C ALA A 45 -13.94 -12.03 -19.85
N VAL A 46 -12.90 -12.55 -20.49
CA VAL A 46 -11.99 -11.78 -21.36
C VAL A 46 -12.76 -11.10 -22.50
N ALA A 47 -13.68 -11.80 -23.17
CA ALA A 47 -14.45 -11.25 -24.28
C ALA A 47 -15.34 -10.07 -23.88
N ARG A 48 -15.66 -9.91 -22.59
CA ARG A 48 -16.48 -8.78 -22.09
C ARG A 48 -15.65 -7.56 -21.69
N LEU A 49 -14.34 -7.70 -21.43
CA LEU A 49 -13.52 -6.63 -20.89
C LEU A 49 -13.57 -5.32 -21.68
N ASP A 50 -13.55 -5.38 -23.01
CA ASP A 50 -13.66 -4.18 -23.84
C ASP A 50 -14.90 -3.35 -23.49
N GLY A 51 -16.05 -4.03 -23.42
CA GLY A 51 -17.32 -3.40 -23.07
C GLY A 51 -17.38 -2.89 -21.63
N THR A 52 -16.93 -3.70 -20.69
CA THR A 52 -16.91 -3.39 -19.26
C THR A 52 -16.02 -2.17 -18.98
N VAL A 53 -14.75 -2.19 -19.42
CA VAL A 53 -13.81 -1.08 -19.21
C VAL A 53 -14.33 0.21 -19.85
N ALA A 54 -14.77 0.14 -21.12
CA ALA A 54 -15.30 1.32 -21.82
C ALA A 54 -16.57 1.88 -21.14
N ALA A 55 -17.45 1.04 -20.61
CA ALA A 55 -18.65 1.48 -19.90
C ALA A 55 -18.29 2.16 -18.57
N MET A 56 -17.44 1.54 -17.75
CA MET A 56 -17.01 2.09 -16.47
C MET A 56 -16.19 3.38 -16.63
N MET A 57 -15.32 3.47 -17.66
CA MET A 57 -14.63 4.72 -18.00
C MET A 57 -15.58 5.83 -18.39
N ARG A 58 -16.64 5.54 -19.18
CA ARG A 58 -17.66 6.56 -19.50
C ARG A 58 -18.41 7.06 -18.27
N THR A 59 -18.72 6.18 -17.31
CA THR A 59 -19.42 6.53 -16.07
C THR A 59 -18.55 7.37 -15.15
N THR A 60 -17.29 7.00 -14.98
CA THR A 60 -16.35 7.69 -14.07
C THR A 60 -15.71 8.92 -14.70
N GLY A 61 -15.55 8.92 -16.02
CA GLY A 61 -14.80 9.91 -16.78
C GLY A 61 -13.28 9.75 -16.70
N VAL A 62 -12.76 8.70 -16.06
CA VAL A 62 -11.30 8.45 -15.96
C VAL A 62 -10.67 8.47 -17.34
N PRO A 63 -9.60 9.28 -17.57
CA PRO A 63 -9.10 9.56 -18.91
C PRO A 63 -8.47 8.37 -19.62
N GLY A 64 -7.71 7.52 -18.88
CA GLY A 64 -6.97 6.41 -19.47
C GLY A 64 -6.86 5.21 -18.55
N ALA A 65 -6.82 4.02 -19.15
CA ALA A 65 -6.63 2.77 -18.47
C ALA A 65 -5.82 1.78 -19.32
N SER A 66 -5.09 0.85 -18.68
CA SER A 66 -4.45 -0.28 -19.36
C SER A 66 -4.70 -1.56 -18.56
N VAL A 67 -5.08 -2.63 -19.25
CA VAL A 67 -5.52 -3.89 -18.63
C VAL A 67 -4.73 -5.06 -19.20
N ALA A 68 -4.31 -5.99 -18.32
CA ALA A 68 -3.71 -7.27 -18.71
C ALA A 68 -4.39 -8.41 -17.95
N VAL A 69 -4.65 -9.52 -18.65
CA VAL A 69 -5.11 -10.79 -18.06
C VAL A 69 -4.12 -11.90 -18.39
N VAL A 70 -3.76 -12.66 -17.37
CA VAL A 70 -2.91 -13.83 -17.47
C VAL A 70 -3.68 -15.07 -17.02
N HIS A 71 -3.60 -16.15 -17.82
CA HIS A 71 -4.12 -17.46 -17.47
C HIS A 71 -3.19 -18.54 -18.03
N ASP A 72 -2.86 -19.56 -17.21
CA ASP A 72 -1.99 -20.68 -17.58
C ASP A 72 -0.68 -20.23 -18.26
N ASP A 73 0.04 -19.31 -17.60
CA ASP A 73 1.30 -18.73 -18.09
C ASP A 73 1.18 -17.97 -19.43
N LYS A 74 -0.03 -17.64 -19.89
CA LYS A 74 -0.27 -16.90 -21.12
C LYS A 74 -0.93 -15.57 -20.86
N VAL A 75 -0.52 -14.55 -21.59
CA VAL A 75 -1.22 -13.26 -21.61
C VAL A 75 -2.39 -13.40 -22.58
N LEU A 76 -3.61 -13.52 -22.04
CA LEU A 76 -4.83 -13.66 -22.85
C LEU A 76 -5.40 -12.32 -23.29
N TYR A 77 -5.13 -11.27 -22.54
CA TYR A 77 -5.62 -9.94 -22.82
C TYR A 77 -4.56 -8.89 -22.45
N LEU A 78 -4.37 -7.90 -23.33
CA LEU A 78 -3.43 -6.82 -23.09
C LEU A 78 -3.85 -5.61 -23.95
N LYS A 79 -4.42 -4.56 -23.30
CA LYS A 79 -4.99 -3.45 -24.04
C LYS A 79 -4.99 -2.15 -23.25
N GLY A 80 -4.71 -1.02 -23.96
CA GLY A 80 -4.88 0.34 -23.46
C GLY A 80 -6.20 0.95 -23.92
N PHE A 81 -6.70 1.91 -23.14
CA PHE A 81 -7.95 2.64 -23.36
C PHE A 81 -7.75 4.12 -23.07
N GLY A 82 -8.39 4.98 -23.86
CA GLY A 82 -8.47 6.41 -23.61
C GLY A 82 -7.16 7.16 -23.83
N LEU A 83 -6.92 8.20 -23.05
CA LEU A 83 -5.88 9.20 -23.25
C LEU A 83 -4.81 9.14 -22.16
N ARG A 84 -3.55 9.34 -22.57
CA ARG A 84 -2.44 9.54 -21.62
C ARG A 84 -2.57 10.87 -20.86
N ARG A 85 -3.09 11.89 -21.54
CA ARG A 85 -3.28 13.23 -20.97
C ARG A 85 -4.52 13.90 -21.60
N THR A 86 -5.40 14.43 -20.76
CA THR A 86 -6.55 15.21 -21.25
C THR A 86 -6.08 16.46 -22.00
N GLY A 87 -6.78 16.79 -23.10
CA GLY A 87 -6.40 17.90 -23.97
C GLY A 87 -5.32 17.58 -25.02
N GLU A 88 -4.72 16.38 -24.96
CA GLU A 88 -3.73 15.91 -25.94
C GLU A 88 -4.26 14.72 -26.75
N ARG A 89 -3.58 14.38 -27.88
CA ARG A 89 -3.99 13.28 -28.76
C ARG A 89 -3.36 11.92 -28.41
N GLY A 90 -2.43 11.88 -27.45
CA GLY A 90 -1.72 10.67 -27.06
C GLY A 90 -2.67 9.65 -26.41
N THR A 91 -2.79 8.46 -27.01
CA THR A 91 -3.61 7.36 -26.48
C THR A 91 -2.79 6.48 -25.56
N VAL A 92 -3.47 5.87 -24.58
CA VAL A 92 -2.90 4.80 -23.76
C VAL A 92 -2.79 3.53 -24.60
N ASP A 93 -1.66 2.86 -24.48
CA ASP A 93 -1.43 1.52 -25.03
C ASP A 93 -0.83 0.59 -23.95
N PRO A 94 -0.56 -0.70 -24.25
CA PRO A 94 0.02 -1.63 -23.28
C PRO A 94 1.42 -1.28 -22.78
N ASP A 95 2.14 -0.41 -23.46
CA ASP A 95 3.51 0.01 -23.17
C ASP A 95 3.56 1.39 -22.49
N THR A 96 2.43 2.05 -22.32
CA THR A 96 2.32 3.31 -21.56
C THR A 96 2.66 3.10 -20.10
N VAL A 97 3.55 3.93 -19.55
CA VAL A 97 4.02 3.85 -18.17
C VAL A 97 3.03 4.55 -17.23
N PHE A 98 2.62 3.87 -16.16
CA PHE A 98 1.76 4.38 -15.10
C PHE A 98 2.50 4.38 -13.77
N GLN A 99 2.17 5.30 -12.87
CA GLN A 99 2.49 5.16 -11.45
C GLN A 99 1.60 4.07 -10.84
N LEU A 100 2.21 3.15 -10.10
CA LEU A 100 1.49 2.01 -9.52
C LEU A 100 0.88 2.30 -8.15
N ALA A 101 1.33 3.37 -7.49
CA ALA A 101 0.98 3.67 -6.10
C ALA A 101 1.24 2.41 -5.23
N SER A 102 0.34 2.09 -4.30
CA SER A 102 0.53 0.94 -3.38
C SER A 102 0.56 -0.44 -4.04
N LEU A 103 0.24 -0.57 -5.35
CA LEU A 103 0.57 -1.80 -6.10
C LEU A 103 2.10 -2.04 -6.15
N SER A 104 2.90 -1.06 -5.77
CA SER A 104 4.33 -1.19 -5.52
C SER A 104 4.64 -2.22 -4.43
N LYS A 105 3.80 -2.37 -3.42
CA LYS A 105 4.08 -3.24 -2.26
C LYS A 105 4.24 -4.71 -2.64
N PRO A 106 3.32 -5.35 -3.38
CA PRO A 106 3.54 -6.73 -3.82
C PRO A 106 4.72 -6.86 -4.81
N VAL A 107 5.01 -5.83 -5.62
CA VAL A 107 6.22 -5.82 -6.46
C VAL A 107 7.47 -5.80 -5.60
N SER A 108 7.51 -4.94 -4.59
CA SER A 108 8.63 -4.82 -3.64
C SER A 108 8.80 -6.08 -2.78
N SER A 109 7.70 -6.72 -2.39
CA SER A 109 7.75 -8.03 -1.72
C SER A 109 8.41 -9.09 -2.60
N THR A 110 8.17 -9.04 -3.90
CA THR A 110 8.83 -9.93 -4.87
C THR A 110 10.33 -9.64 -4.95
N VAL A 111 10.73 -8.37 -4.95
CA VAL A 111 12.15 -7.96 -4.92
C VAL A 111 12.83 -8.50 -3.66
N VAL A 112 12.24 -8.28 -2.49
CA VAL A 112 12.79 -8.77 -1.22
C VAL A 112 12.84 -10.29 -1.21
N ALA A 113 11.78 -10.98 -1.62
CA ALA A 113 11.77 -12.45 -1.75
C ALA A 113 12.92 -12.98 -2.62
N GLY A 114 13.24 -12.26 -3.70
CA GLY A 114 14.37 -12.60 -4.59
C GLY A 114 15.74 -12.27 -4.01
N ALA A 115 15.81 -11.32 -3.08
CA ALA A 115 17.05 -10.96 -2.40
C ALA A 115 17.38 -11.88 -1.21
N LEU A 116 16.40 -12.61 -0.68
CA LEU A 116 16.57 -13.55 0.42
C LEU A 116 17.01 -14.93 -0.09
N SER A 117 17.83 -15.62 0.69
CA SER A 117 18.28 -16.99 0.41
C SER A 117 17.50 -18.05 1.20
N ASP A 118 16.85 -17.63 2.29
CA ASP A 118 16.05 -18.48 3.18
C ASP A 118 14.76 -17.75 3.59
N PRO A 119 13.59 -18.41 3.57
CA PRO A 119 12.33 -17.82 4.04
C PRO A 119 12.39 -17.31 5.49
N ALA A 120 13.25 -17.87 6.34
CA ALA A 120 13.43 -17.41 7.73
C ALA A 120 14.04 -16.00 7.83
N GLU A 121 14.71 -15.51 6.78
CA GLU A 121 15.25 -14.15 6.76
C GLU A 121 14.13 -13.08 6.80
N TRP A 122 12.89 -13.41 6.41
CA TRP A 122 11.74 -12.53 6.60
C TRP A 122 11.49 -12.19 8.08
N ASP A 123 11.82 -13.10 8.97
CA ASP A 123 11.63 -12.93 10.42
C ASP A 123 12.89 -12.35 11.11
N ALA A 124 13.91 -11.96 10.32
CA ALA A 124 15.11 -11.32 10.84
C ALA A 124 14.80 -9.87 11.25
N HIS A 125 15.47 -9.41 12.32
CA HIS A 125 15.46 -8.03 12.77
C HIS A 125 15.91 -7.06 11.66
N VAL A 126 15.38 -5.83 11.69
CA VAL A 126 15.63 -4.78 10.70
C VAL A 126 16.71 -3.79 11.21
N PRO A 127 17.99 -4.02 10.93
CA PRO A 127 19.05 -3.11 11.33
C PRO A 127 19.22 -2.01 10.28
N LEU A 128 18.44 -0.94 10.36
CA LEU A 128 18.57 0.22 9.48
C LEU A 128 19.06 1.43 10.29
N PRO A 129 20.26 2.00 10.00
CA PRO A 129 20.71 3.23 10.63
C PRO A 129 19.71 4.37 10.43
N GLY A 130 19.39 5.09 11.52
CA GLY A 130 18.41 6.17 11.47
C GLY A 130 16.95 5.72 11.54
N PHE A 131 16.69 4.43 11.75
CA PHE A 131 15.35 3.89 12.01
C PHE A 131 15.27 3.29 13.41
N ALA A 132 14.29 3.71 14.17
CA ALA A 132 13.92 3.12 15.45
C ALA A 132 12.43 3.34 15.71
N LEU A 133 11.86 2.55 16.61
CA LEU A 133 10.51 2.72 17.11
C LEU A 133 10.56 3.31 18.52
N LYS A 134 9.45 3.91 18.98
CA LYS A 134 9.36 4.60 20.27
C LYS A 134 9.71 3.71 21.47
N ASP A 135 9.28 2.45 21.44
CA ASP A 135 9.63 1.45 22.45
C ASP A 135 10.93 0.77 22.03
N PRO A 136 12.02 0.86 22.84
CA PRO A 136 13.30 0.22 22.50
C PRO A 136 13.20 -1.29 22.35
N TRP A 137 12.38 -1.96 23.16
CA TRP A 137 12.20 -3.40 23.06
C TRP A 137 11.55 -3.79 21.72
N VAL A 138 10.48 -3.06 21.32
CA VAL A 138 9.85 -3.27 20.00
C VAL A 138 10.85 -2.98 18.89
N SER A 139 11.62 -1.91 19.02
CA SER A 139 12.64 -1.52 18.05
C SER A 139 13.68 -2.62 17.84
N ASP A 140 14.13 -3.27 18.92
CA ASP A 140 15.13 -4.35 18.88
C ASP A 140 14.56 -5.70 18.39
N HIS A 141 13.21 -5.85 18.31
CA HIS A 141 12.54 -7.10 17.96
C HIS A 141 11.69 -7.04 16.69
N VAL A 142 11.55 -5.85 16.10
CA VAL A 142 10.79 -5.70 14.85
C VAL A 142 11.52 -6.38 13.71
N ALA A 143 10.80 -7.25 12.99
CA ALA A 143 11.31 -7.99 11.84
C ALA A 143 10.83 -7.40 10.51
N THR A 144 11.51 -7.76 9.43
CA THR A 144 11.09 -7.42 8.06
C THR A 144 9.62 -7.82 7.83
N ALA A 145 9.22 -9.03 8.24
CA ALA A 145 7.84 -9.49 8.12
C ALA A 145 6.83 -8.64 8.90
N ASP A 146 7.21 -8.08 10.06
CA ASP A 146 6.31 -7.26 10.86
C ASP A 146 5.98 -5.93 10.16
N LEU A 147 6.99 -5.32 9.51
CA LEU A 147 6.83 -4.08 8.76
C LEU A 147 6.14 -4.31 7.40
N PHE A 148 6.46 -5.41 6.70
CA PHE A 148 5.81 -5.78 5.44
C PHE A 148 4.36 -6.24 5.61
N SER A 149 3.96 -6.65 6.81
CA SER A 149 2.58 -7.03 7.13
C SER A 149 1.82 -6.00 7.95
N HIS A 150 2.39 -4.81 8.16
CA HIS A 150 1.72 -3.71 8.88
C HIS A 150 1.31 -4.06 10.31
N ARG A 151 2.14 -4.85 11.03
CA ARG A 151 1.91 -5.26 12.43
C ARG A 151 3.05 -4.83 13.37
N SER A 152 3.82 -3.82 12.97
CA SER A 152 4.97 -3.32 13.73
C SER A 152 4.60 -2.52 14.99
N GLY A 153 3.34 -2.14 15.13
CA GLY A 153 2.87 -1.21 16.15
C GLY A 153 2.92 0.26 15.74
N LEU A 154 3.53 0.62 14.60
CA LEU A 154 3.36 1.98 14.07
C LEU A 154 1.88 2.25 13.80
N PRO A 155 1.36 3.45 14.13
CA PRO A 155 -0.02 3.78 13.84
C PRO A 155 -0.26 3.93 12.33
N ASP A 156 -1.52 3.89 11.95
CA ASP A 156 -1.93 3.99 10.55
C ASP A 156 -1.37 5.25 9.88
N HIS A 157 -0.79 5.10 8.69
CA HIS A 157 -0.20 6.19 7.91
C HIS A 157 0.93 6.99 8.60
N ALA A 158 1.62 6.41 9.59
CA ALA A 158 2.77 7.05 10.26
C ALA A 158 3.82 7.52 9.23
N GLY A 159 4.16 8.81 9.28
CA GLY A 159 5.14 9.45 8.38
C GLY A 159 4.54 10.11 7.14
N ASP A 160 3.34 9.75 6.69
CA ASP A 160 2.78 10.22 5.41
C ASP A 160 2.58 11.76 5.39
N LEU A 161 2.19 12.36 6.52
CA LEU A 161 2.06 13.82 6.62
C LEU A 161 3.40 14.56 6.60
N LEU A 162 4.49 13.92 7.02
CA LEU A 162 5.84 14.48 6.86
C LEU A 162 6.25 14.53 5.40
N GLU A 163 5.90 13.50 4.61
CA GLU A 163 6.12 13.51 3.15
C GLU A 163 5.36 14.66 2.48
N ASP A 164 4.08 14.86 2.81
CA ASP A 164 3.29 15.97 2.28
C ASP A 164 3.87 17.35 2.61
N LEU A 165 4.52 17.48 3.77
CA LEU A 165 5.24 18.68 4.15
C LEU A 165 6.59 18.85 3.43
N GLY A 166 7.03 17.84 2.66
CA GLY A 166 8.24 17.88 1.83
C GLY A 166 9.52 17.45 2.54
N TYR A 167 9.42 16.71 3.64
CA TYR A 167 10.57 16.07 4.27
C TYR A 167 11.05 14.88 3.44
N ASP A 168 12.36 14.63 3.47
CA ASP A 168 12.97 13.49 2.79
C ASP A 168 12.80 12.18 3.58
N GLN A 169 13.08 11.06 2.91
CA GLN A 169 12.98 9.72 3.49
C GLN A 169 13.78 9.60 4.80
N SER A 170 15.01 10.13 4.84
CA SER A 170 15.88 10.01 6.02
C SER A 170 15.28 10.70 7.24
N TYR A 171 14.77 11.93 7.07
CA TYR A 171 14.06 12.64 8.13
C TYR A 171 12.85 11.86 8.62
N ILE A 172 12.02 11.38 7.71
CA ILE A 172 10.78 10.67 8.04
C ILE A 172 11.09 9.40 8.83
N LEU A 173 12.03 8.57 8.34
CA LEU A 173 12.40 7.30 9.00
C LEU A 173 12.97 7.54 10.40
N ASP A 174 13.80 8.58 10.60
CA ASP A 174 14.31 8.94 11.93
C ASP A 174 13.19 9.39 12.88
N HIS A 175 12.17 10.07 12.38
CA HIS A 175 11.10 10.64 13.21
C HIS A 175 10.00 9.64 13.55
N LEU A 176 9.93 8.44 12.91
CA LEU A 176 8.99 7.39 13.30
C LEU A 176 9.14 6.96 14.77
N ARG A 177 10.31 7.13 15.38
CA ARG A 177 10.54 6.89 16.82
C ARG A 177 9.72 7.79 17.76
N LEU A 178 9.12 8.86 17.24
CA LEU A 178 8.27 9.78 18.00
C LEU A 178 6.79 9.39 17.96
N GLU A 179 6.39 8.55 17.00
CA GLU A 179 5.03 8.05 16.90
C GLU A 179 4.65 7.18 18.10
N PRO A 180 3.43 7.30 18.65
CA PRO A 180 2.94 6.35 19.62
C PRO A 180 2.85 4.96 18.96
N LEU A 181 2.94 3.90 19.77
CA LEU A 181 2.82 2.55 19.23
C LEU A 181 1.50 1.91 19.66
N ASP A 182 0.83 1.29 18.70
CA ASP A 182 -0.21 0.31 18.90
C ASP A 182 0.38 -1.03 19.39
N PRO A 183 -0.43 -1.98 19.89
CA PRO A 183 0.04 -3.29 20.32
C PRO A 183 0.82 -4.04 19.23
N PHE A 184 2.10 -4.26 19.47
CA PHE A 184 3.05 -4.93 18.58
C PHE A 184 2.59 -6.34 18.19
N ARG A 185 2.57 -6.66 16.89
CA ARG A 185 2.16 -7.94 16.28
C ARG A 185 0.68 -8.32 16.49
N ILE A 186 -0.12 -7.46 17.13
CA ILE A 186 -1.54 -7.72 17.41
C ILE A 186 -2.43 -6.79 16.59
N SER A 187 -2.02 -5.52 16.44
CA SER A 187 -2.74 -4.52 15.67
C SER A 187 -2.27 -4.47 14.22
N TYR A 188 -3.22 -4.41 13.29
CA TYR A 188 -2.98 -4.05 11.89
C TYR A 188 -3.11 -2.53 11.75
N ALA A 189 -2.07 -1.88 11.27
CA ALA A 189 -2.08 -0.46 10.93
C ALA A 189 -1.20 -0.22 9.69
N TYR A 190 -1.80 0.23 8.60
CA TYR A 190 -1.16 0.34 7.30
C TYR A 190 -0.11 1.47 7.30
N THR A 191 1.16 1.16 7.01
CA THR A 191 2.24 2.16 7.02
C THR A 191 3.12 2.10 5.77
N ASN A 192 3.22 3.20 5.04
CA ASN A 192 4.11 3.31 3.90
C ASN A 192 5.59 3.36 4.36
N PHE A 193 5.88 4.16 5.38
CA PHE A 193 7.26 4.34 5.85
C PHE A 193 7.78 3.17 6.68
N GLY A 194 6.92 2.44 7.41
CA GLY A 194 7.33 1.18 8.03
C GLY A 194 7.75 0.14 6.98
N PHE A 195 6.95 -0.03 5.93
CA PHE A 195 7.27 -0.90 4.79
C PHE A 195 8.57 -0.46 4.08
N THR A 196 8.73 0.85 3.85
CA THR A 196 9.92 1.44 3.25
C THR A 196 11.17 1.17 4.07
N ALA A 197 11.11 1.35 5.40
CA ALA A 197 12.24 1.08 6.29
C ALA A 197 12.77 -0.35 6.15
N ALA A 198 11.88 -1.35 6.11
CA ALA A 198 12.28 -2.74 5.98
C ALA A 198 12.89 -3.06 4.60
N ALA A 199 12.34 -2.50 3.53
CA ALA A 199 12.89 -2.67 2.18
C ALA A 199 14.27 -2.04 2.04
N GLU A 200 14.46 -0.83 2.56
CA GLU A 200 15.76 -0.15 2.59
C GLU A 200 16.79 -0.89 3.46
N ALA A 201 16.36 -1.49 4.58
CA ALA A 201 17.23 -2.32 5.41
C ALA A 201 17.76 -3.54 4.64
N ILE A 202 16.92 -4.20 3.87
CA ILE A 202 17.34 -5.33 3.02
C ILE A 202 18.31 -4.86 1.93
N ALA A 203 18.05 -3.73 1.28
CA ALA A 203 18.96 -3.16 0.30
C ALA A 203 20.32 -2.81 0.92
N ALA A 204 20.32 -2.15 2.07
CA ALA A 204 21.54 -1.83 2.82
C ALA A 204 22.32 -3.09 3.26
N ALA A 205 21.64 -4.13 3.74
CA ALA A 205 22.24 -5.41 4.11
C ALA A 205 22.88 -6.13 2.90
N ARG A 206 22.39 -5.88 1.70
CA ARG A 206 23.00 -6.37 0.42
C ARG A 206 24.05 -5.41 -0.16
N GLY A 207 24.38 -4.30 0.54
CA GLY A 207 25.38 -3.32 0.13
C GLY A 207 25.01 -2.55 -1.14
N THR A 208 23.72 -2.29 -1.34
CA THR A 208 23.21 -1.65 -2.57
C THR A 208 22.08 -0.67 -2.25
N SER A 209 21.62 0.10 -3.23
CA SER A 209 20.41 0.92 -3.11
C SER A 209 19.16 0.10 -3.44
N TRP A 210 18.01 0.56 -2.97
CA TRP A 210 16.71 -0.04 -3.28
C TRP A 210 16.45 -0.12 -4.79
N GLN A 211 16.76 0.95 -5.53
CA GLN A 211 16.60 1.04 -6.98
C GLN A 211 17.42 -0.03 -7.70
N LYS A 212 18.69 -0.15 -7.33
CA LYS A 212 19.58 -1.14 -7.93
C LYS A 212 19.18 -2.57 -7.54
N LEU A 213 18.79 -2.81 -6.28
CA LEU A 213 18.30 -4.12 -5.82
C LEU A 213 17.07 -4.54 -6.64
N SER A 214 16.10 -3.65 -6.79
CA SER A 214 14.86 -3.91 -7.55
C SER A 214 15.16 -4.24 -9.02
N ALA A 215 16.02 -3.44 -9.66
CA ALA A 215 16.41 -3.64 -11.04
C ALA A 215 17.12 -4.97 -11.25
N ASP A 216 18.10 -5.32 -10.40
CA ASP A 216 18.94 -6.50 -10.60
C ASP A 216 18.24 -7.79 -10.17
N THR A 217 17.38 -7.75 -9.13
CA THR A 217 16.72 -8.93 -8.60
C THR A 217 15.45 -9.29 -9.39
N LEU A 218 14.69 -8.31 -9.84
CA LEU A 218 13.38 -8.55 -10.48
C LEU A 218 13.30 -7.98 -11.89
N PHE A 219 13.49 -6.67 -12.10
CA PHE A 219 13.08 -6.05 -13.36
C PHE A 219 13.86 -6.56 -14.56
N LYS A 220 15.19 -6.62 -14.48
CA LYS A 220 16.05 -7.15 -15.55
C LYS A 220 15.83 -8.65 -15.79
N PRO A 221 15.87 -9.53 -14.76
CA PRO A 221 15.65 -10.96 -14.95
C PRO A 221 14.26 -11.30 -15.49
N ALA A 222 13.23 -10.55 -15.08
CA ALA A 222 11.87 -10.71 -15.57
C ALA A 222 11.62 -10.02 -16.93
N GLY A 223 12.57 -9.25 -17.45
CA GLY A 223 12.42 -8.50 -18.71
C GLY A 223 11.39 -7.37 -18.63
N MET A 224 11.24 -6.76 -17.46
CA MET A 224 10.37 -5.61 -17.20
C MET A 224 11.12 -4.32 -17.53
N THR A 225 11.25 -4.03 -18.82
CA THR A 225 12.19 -3.02 -19.34
C THR A 225 11.74 -1.57 -19.18
N ARG A 226 10.45 -1.36 -18.86
CA ARG A 226 9.84 -0.05 -18.64
C ARG A 226 9.36 0.12 -17.20
N THR A 227 9.91 -0.68 -16.28
CA THR A 227 9.58 -0.63 -14.84
C THR A 227 10.73 0.01 -14.07
N SER A 228 10.41 0.93 -13.17
CA SER A 228 11.38 1.62 -12.33
C SER A 228 10.79 1.90 -10.94
N THR A 229 11.69 2.10 -9.97
CA THR A 229 11.39 2.59 -8.63
C THR A 229 11.86 4.04 -8.43
N GLU A 230 12.21 4.75 -9.51
CA GLU A 230 12.65 6.14 -9.50
C GLU A 230 11.60 7.02 -10.19
N PHE A 231 11.15 8.06 -9.53
CA PHE A 231 10.17 8.99 -10.10
C PHE A 231 10.68 9.67 -11.37
N SER A 232 11.97 9.97 -11.44
CA SER A 232 12.58 10.55 -12.64
C SER A 232 12.38 9.68 -13.89
N ALA A 233 12.44 8.36 -13.76
CA ALA A 233 12.21 7.44 -14.87
C ALA A 233 10.77 7.48 -15.39
N PHE A 234 9.79 7.64 -14.49
CA PHE A 234 8.38 7.86 -14.87
C PHE A 234 8.19 9.20 -15.56
N ARG A 235 8.68 10.29 -14.92
CA ARG A 235 8.50 11.67 -15.41
C ARG A 235 9.09 11.87 -16.80
N ASP A 236 10.26 11.30 -17.04
CA ASP A 236 11.03 11.50 -18.28
C ASP A 236 10.69 10.47 -19.36
N ALA A 237 9.84 9.48 -19.07
CA ALA A 237 9.37 8.51 -20.07
C ALA A 237 8.47 9.22 -21.11
N PRO A 238 8.82 9.13 -22.42
CA PRO A 238 8.05 9.82 -23.47
C PRO A 238 6.63 9.28 -23.64
N ASP A 239 6.40 8.05 -23.21
CA ASP A 239 5.12 7.35 -23.22
C ASP A 239 4.70 7.04 -21.78
N HIS A 240 4.33 8.06 -21.02
CA HIS A 240 3.74 7.91 -19.69
C HIS A 240 2.33 8.50 -19.63
N ALA A 241 1.54 7.98 -18.73
CA ALA A 241 0.20 8.46 -18.44
C ALA A 241 0.28 9.57 -17.36
N ALA A 242 -0.05 10.81 -17.73
CA ALA A 242 -0.15 11.90 -16.77
C ALA A 242 -1.22 11.58 -15.71
N THR A 243 -0.95 11.94 -14.46
CA THR A 243 -1.90 11.78 -13.36
C THR A 243 -3.00 12.83 -13.41
N HIS A 244 -4.26 12.44 -13.16
CA HIS A 244 -5.41 13.34 -13.25
C HIS A 244 -6.25 13.33 -11.99
N VAL A 245 -6.71 14.50 -11.58
CA VAL A 245 -7.69 14.68 -10.52
C VAL A 245 -9.04 15.11 -11.08
N LYS A 246 -10.11 14.74 -10.40
CA LYS A 246 -11.46 15.12 -10.76
C LYS A 246 -11.75 16.54 -10.26
N ASN A 247 -12.19 17.40 -11.14
CA ASN A 247 -12.57 18.77 -10.81
C ASN A 247 -13.99 18.82 -10.21
N PRO A 248 -14.35 19.90 -9.47
CA PRO A 248 -15.71 20.06 -8.94
C PRO A 248 -16.82 20.01 -9.99
N ASP A 249 -16.52 20.39 -11.23
CA ASP A 249 -17.45 20.33 -12.37
C ASP A 249 -17.57 18.93 -13.00
N GLY A 250 -16.87 17.95 -12.44
CA GLY A 250 -16.85 16.56 -12.91
C GLY A 250 -15.85 16.28 -14.04
N THR A 251 -15.17 17.28 -14.57
CA THR A 251 -14.10 17.09 -15.57
C THR A 251 -12.82 16.59 -14.92
N TRP A 252 -11.88 16.07 -15.73
CA TRP A 252 -10.57 15.60 -15.26
C TRP A 252 -9.45 16.48 -15.80
N SER A 253 -8.47 16.78 -14.95
CA SER A 253 -7.31 17.58 -15.35
C SER A 253 -6.00 17.10 -14.73
N PRO A 254 -4.87 17.17 -15.47
CA PRO A 254 -3.54 16.80 -14.98
C PRO A 254 -2.92 17.97 -14.19
N ARG A 255 -3.39 18.20 -12.96
CA ARG A 255 -2.99 19.34 -12.14
C ARG A 255 -1.73 19.11 -11.33
N TYR A 256 -1.49 17.86 -10.92
CA TYR A 256 -0.46 17.52 -9.97
C TYR A 256 0.47 16.45 -10.55
N VAL A 257 1.67 16.43 -10.03
CA VAL A 257 2.63 15.36 -10.28
C VAL A 257 3.12 14.90 -8.91
N ARG A 258 2.82 13.66 -8.53
CA ARG A 258 3.29 13.08 -7.28
C ARG A 258 4.68 12.51 -7.47
N ASP A 259 5.63 12.93 -6.63
CA ASP A 259 6.95 12.33 -6.47
C ASP A 259 6.94 11.43 -5.22
N PRO A 260 6.87 10.10 -5.37
CA PRO A 260 6.81 9.16 -4.25
C PRO A 260 8.20 8.62 -3.84
N ASP A 261 9.31 9.25 -4.24
CA ASP A 261 10.65 8.73 -4.00
C ASP A 261 10.97 8.57 -2.51
N ALA A 262 10.38 9.39 -1.62
CA ALA A 262 10.55 9.25 -0.18
C ALA A 262 10.02 7.90 0.36
N GLN A 263 9.00 7.34 -0.28
CA GLN A 263 8.42 6.03 0.04
C GLN A 263 8.51 5.06 -1.15
N SER A 264 9.59 5.15 -1.93
CA SER A 264 9.74 4.40 -3.18
C SER A 264 9.42 2.90 -3.08
N PRO A 265 9.84 2.15 -2.04
CA PRO A 265 9.45 0.74 -1.87
C PRO A 265 7.94 0.52 -1.70
N ALA A 266 7.24 1.43 -1.06
CA ALA A 266 5.82 1.30 -0.74
C ALA A 266 4.88 1.82 -1.83
N GLY A 267 5.31 2.85 -2.60
CA GLY A 267 4.45 3.56 -3.54
C GLY A 267 5.13 4.00 -4.85
N GLY A 268 6.46 3.87 -4.99
CA GLY A 268 7.22 4.53 -6.05
C GLY A 268 7.43 3.73 -7.33
N VAL A 269 6.91 2.51 -7.44
CA VAL A 269 7.04 1.75 -8.69
C VAL A 269 6.21 2.41 -9.78
N SER A 270 6.82 2.59 -10.94
CA SER A 270 6.12 2.89 -12.20
C SER A 270 6.33 1.75 -13.19
N SER A 271 5.30 1.40 -13.97
CA SER A 271 5.35 0.25 -14.88
C SER A 271 4.30 0.35 -15.98
N THR A 272 4.29 -0.63 -16.86
CA THR A 272 3.32 -0.80 -17.95
C THR A 272 2.47 -2.05 -17.74
N ALA A 273 1.31 -2.14 -18.38
CA ALA A 273 0.50 -3.37 -18.31
C ALA A 273 1.25 -4.57 -18.91
N ARG A 274 2.11 -4.35 -19.93
CA ARG A 274 2.95 -5.41 -20.50
C ARG A 274 3.97 -5.93 -19.48
N ASP A 275 4.73 -5.07 -18.83
CA ASP A 275 5.71 -5.49 -17.82
C ASP A 275 5.03 -6.14 -16.61
N MET A 276 3.91 -5.56 -16.15
CA MET A 276 3.14 -6.14 -15.06
C MET A 276 2.51 -7.50 -15.41
N SER A 277 2.20 -7.76 -16.69
CA SER A 277 1.75 -9.09 -17.11
C SER A 277 2.86 -10.14 -16.98
N ARG A 278 4.14 -9.78 -17.20
CA ARG A 278 5.29 -10.64 -16.96
C ARG A 278 5.47 -10.93 -15.47
N TRP A 279 5.37 -9.88 -14.64
CA TRP A 279 5.39 -10.04 -13.18
C TRP A 279 4.22 -10.91 -12.68
N LEU A 280 3.01 -10.75 -13.22
CA LEU A 280 1.86 -11.58 -12.86
C LEU A 280 2.06 -13.05 -13.26
N ARG A 281 2.63 -13.33 -14.45
CA ARG A 281 3.04 -14.68 -14.85
C ARG A 281 4.06 -15.27 -13.86
N LEU A 282 5.04 -14.47 -13.43
CA LEU A 282 6.03 -14.90 -12.44
C LEU A 282 5.38 -15.21 -11.09
N GLN A 283 4.39 -14.43 -10.65
CA GLN A 283 3.63 -14.71 -9.41
C GLN A 283 2.86 -16.04 -9.51
N LEU A 284 2.07 -16.22 -10.57
CA LEU A 284 1.30 -17.43 -10.83
C LEU A 284 2.21 -18.65 -11.04
N GLY A 285 3.36 -18.47 -11.66
CA GLY A 285 4.40 -19.48 -11.85
C GLY A 285 5.26 -19.75 -10.60
N ASN A 286 4.87 -19.22 -9.42
CA ASN A 286 5.62 -19.36 -8.18
C ASN A 286 7.12 -19.06 -8.34
N GLY A 287 7.44 -17.92 -8.97
CA GLY A 287 8.81 -17.44 -9.21
C GLY A 287 9.48 -18.00 -10.47
N VAL A 288 8.80 -18.75 -11.30
CA VAL A 288 9.26 -19.18 -12.63
C VAL A 288 8.65 -18.29 -13.70
N LEU A 289 9.48 -17.83 -14.63
CA LEU A 289 9.06 -17.08 -15.82
C LEU A 289 9.84 -17.59 -17.03
N ASP A 290 9.13 -17.85 -18.13
CA ASP A 290 9.72 -18.36 -19.39
C ASP A 290 10.64 -19.59 -19.14
N GLY A 291 10.19 -20.51 -18.26
CA GLY A 291 10.89 -21.74 -17.88
C GLY A 291 12.12 -21.55 -16.97
N LYS A 292 12.41 -20.33 -16.50
CA LYS A 292 13.55 -20.03 -15.62
C LYS A 292 13.08 -19.62 -14.23
N ARG A 293 13.75 -20.12 -13.19
CA ARG A 293 13.59 -19.66 -11.81
C ARG A 293 14.19 -18.26 -11.69
N VAL A 294 13.36 -17.24 -11.53
CA VAL A 294 13.76 -15.84 -11.30
C VAL A 294 13.78 -15.54 -9.80
N ILE A 295 12.75 -15.98 -9.08
CA ILE A 295 12.61 -15.76 -7.63
C ILE A 295 12.54 -17.15 -6.94
N PRO A 296 13.22 -17.36 -5.80
CA PRO A 296 13.10 -18.60 -5.05
C PRO A 296 11.64 -18.86 -4.62
N ALA A 297 11.17 -20.08 -4.79
CA ALA A 297 9.76 -20.43 -4.57
C ALA A 297 9.33 -20.22 -3.12
N ASP A 298 10.15 -20.65 -2.16
CA ASP A 298 9.79 -20.66 -0.75
C ASP A 298 9.77 -19.25 -0.15
N THR A 299 10.73 -18.39 -0.55
CA THR A 299 10.75 -16.98 -0.12
C THR A 299 9.57 -16.20 -0.72
N LEU A 300 9.19 -16.49 -1.98
CA LEU A 300 8.02 -15.89 -2.63
C LEU A 300 6.71 -16.37 -1.99
N ALA A 301 6.55 -17.68 -1.78
CA ALA A 301 5.36 -18.25 -1.16
C ALA A 301 5.08 -17.71 0.24
N ARG A 302 6.14 -17.31 0.98
CA ARG A 302 6.01 -16.67 2.29
C ARG A 302 5.25 -15.35 2.20
N THR A 303 5.34 -14.62 1.09
CA THR A 303 4.66 -13.34 0.90
C THR A 303 3.14 -13.49 0.79
N HIS A 304 2.66 -14.63 0.33
CA HIS A 304 1.25 -14.95 0.11
C HIS A 304 0.53 -15.52 1.35
N GLN A 305 1.26 -15.73 2.44
CA GLN A 305 0.71 -16.32 3.67
C GLN A 305 0.07 -15.24 4.56
N PRO A 306 -1.11 -15.49 5.15
CA PRO A 306 -1.70 -14.61 6.15
C PRO A 306 -0.73 -14.33 7.31
N GLN A 307 -0.52 -13.07 7.64
CA GLN A 307 0.33 -12.64 8.76
C GLN A 307 -0.47 -12.02 9.89
N ILE A 308 -1.50 -11.25 9.54
CA ILE A 308 -2.36 -10.54 10.49
C ILE A 308 -3.77 -10.41 9.93
N LEU A 309 -4.76 -10.37 10.83
CA LEU A 309 -6.13 -10.01 10.48
C LEU A 309 -6.17 -8.53 10.11
N SER A 310 -6.53 -8.22 8.87
CA SER A 310 -6.66 -6.84 8.38
C SER A 310 -8.11 -6.37 8.26
N GLN A 311 -9.03 -7.32 8.04
CA GLN A 311 -10.46 -7.04 7.91
C GLN A 311 -11.26 -8.09 8.68
N PRO A 312 -11.88 -7.73 9.82
CA PRO A 312 -12.77 -8.63 10.54
C PRO A 312 -14.00 -8.95 9.69
N PRO A 313 -14.61 -10.14 9.86
CA PRO A 313 -15.82 -10.49 9.14
C PRO A 313 -16.95 -9.55 9.52
N THR A 314 -17.74 -9.10 8.54
CA THR A 314 -18.92 -8.29 8.80
C THR A 314 -20.19 -9.09 8.50
N THR A 315 -21.11 -9.14 9.47
CA THR A 315 -22.41 -9.79 9.26
C THR A 315 -23.37 -8.94 8.43
N ALA A 316 -23.08 -7.64 8.31
CA ALA A 316 -23.92 -6.69 7.58
C ALA A 316 -23.80 -6.82 6.06
N THR A 317 -22.61 -7.16 5.56
CA THR A 317 -22.31 -7.27 4.11
C THR A 317 -22.04 -8.71 3.68
N GLY A 318 -21.94 -9.66 4.61
CA GLY A 318 -21.56 -11.04 4.32
C GLY A 318 -20.08 -11.20 3.92
N GLU A 319 -19.26 -10.17 4.12
CA GLU A 319 -17.84 -10.21 3.78
C GLU A 319 -17.08 -11.20 4.66
N HIS A 320 -16.21 -11.97 4.01
CA HIS A 320 -15.31 -12.90 4.68
C HIS A 320 -14.18 -12.16 5.40
N THR A 321 -13.59 -12.83 6.38
CA THR A 321 -12.37 -12.38 7.05
C THR A 321 -11.26 -12.14 6.04
N GLY A 322 -10.68 -10.94 6.06
CA GLY A 322 -9.50 -10.58 5.29
C GLY A 322 -8.24 -10.55 6.14
N PHE A 323 -7.14 -10.93 5.55
CA PHE A 323 -5.80 -10.90 6.15
C PHE A 323 -4.86 -10.07 5.31
N TYR A 324 -3.74 -9.68 5.90
CA TYR A 324 -2.62 -9.14 5.17
C TYR A 324 -1.42 -10.08 5.26
N GLY A 325 -0.78 -10.32 4.11
CA GLY A 325 0.45 -11.08 3.99
C GLY A 325 1.68 -10.18 4.06
N LEU A 326 2.72 -10.48 3.31
CA LEU A 326 3.87 -9.57 3.17
C LEU A 326 3.69 -8.73 1.90
N GLY A 327 2.99 -7.60 2.03
CA GLY A 327 2.66 -6.72 0.90
C GLY A 327 1.47 -7.18 0.04
N TRP A 328 0.63 -8.07 0.53
CA TRP A 328 -0.55 -8.60 -0.17
C TRP A 328 -1.79 -8.60 0.72
N ASN A 329 -2.93 -8.21 0.17
CA ASN A 329 -4.21 -8.60 0.74
C ASN A 329 -4.42 -10.10 0.47
N VAL A 330 -4.78 -10.85 1.50
CA VAL A 330 -5.02 -12.28 1.47
C VAL A 330 -6.44 -12.56 1.90
N SER A 331 -7.24 -13.12 1.03
CA SER A 331 -8.64 -13.45 1.29
C SER A 331 -9.00 -14.79 0.66
N TYR A 332 -10.22 -15.22 0.91
CA TYR A 332 -10.78 -16.43 0.30
C TYR A 332 -12.13 -16.07 -0.31
N ASP A 333 -12.40 -16.57 -1.50
CA ASP A 333 -13.71 -16.40 -2.13
C ASP A 333 -14.75 -17.39 -1.56
N ASP A 334 -15.98 -17.33 -2.06
CA ASP A 334 -17.09 -18.18 -1.61
C ASP A 334 -16.86 -19.68 -1.86
N ALA A 335 -15.97 -20.03 -2.78
CA ALA A 335 -15.55 -21.40 -3.03
C ALA A 335 -14.36 -21.84 -2.16
N GLY A 336 -13.86 -20.97 -1.29
CA GLY A 336 -12.70 -21.20 -0.43
C GLY A 336 -11.36 -21.15 -1.17
N ARG A 337 -11.29 -20.54 -2.37
CA ARG A 337 -10.05 -20.38 -3.12
C ARG A 337 -9.28 -19.16 -2.60
N LEU A 338 -7.97 -19.35 -2.44
CA LEU A 338 -7.08 -18.25 -2.09
C LEU A 338 -7.14 -17.15 -3.16
N ARG A 339 -7.48 -15.93 -2.74
CA ARG A 339 -7.43 -14.70 -3.54
C ARG A 339 -6.35 -13.80 -2.98
N LEU A 340 -5.44 -13.41 -3.83
CA LEU A 340 -4.41 -12.42 -3.53
C LEU A 340 -4.68 -11.15 -4.34
N SER A 341 -4.64 -10.00 -3.67
CA SER A 341 -4.89 -8.71 -4.33
C SER A 341 -4.10 -7.58 -3.69
N HIS A 342 -3.95 -6.50 -4.41
CA HIS A 342 -3.56 -5.21 -3.88
C HIS A 342 -4.05 -4.09 -4.79
N SER A 343 -4.60 -3.04 -4.18
CA SER A 343 -4.93 -1.80 -4.89
C SER A 343 -3.84 -0.77 -4.68
N GLY A 344 -3.68 0.11 -5.65
CA GLY A 344 -2.86 1.30 -5.54
C GLY A 344 -3.72 2.53 -5.74
N ALA A 345 -3.56 3.53 -4.88
CA ALA A 345 -4.27 4.77 -4.94
C ALA A 345 -3.33 5.93 -4.64
N PHE A 346 -3.32 6.94 -5.51
CA PHE A 346 -2.84 8.27 -5.24
C PHE A 346 -3.97 9.25 -5.50
N GLU A 347 -4.36 10.01 -4.49
CA GLU A 347 -5.37 11.06 -4.62
C GLU A 347 -4.98 12.12 -5.66
N LEU A 348 -3.69 12.28 -5.90
CA LEU A 348 -3.14 13.15 -6.94
C LEU A 348 -3.16 12.51 -8.34
N GLY A 349 -3.74 11.31 -8.53
CA GLY A 349 -4.12 10.85 -9.86
C GLY A 349 -3.67 9.46 -10.30
N ALA A 350 -3.66 8.45 -9.45
CA ALA A 350 -3.48 7.07 -9.87
C ALA A 350 -4.42 6.13 -9.12
N ASN A 351 -5.00 5.16 -9.83
CA ASN A 351 -5.73 4.04 -9.22
C ASN A 351 -5.39 2.77 -9.99
N THR A 352 -4.88 1.77 -9.29
CA THR A 352 -4.40 0.52 -9.88
C THR A 352 -4.87 -0.68 -9.07
N ASN A 353 -4.94 -1.85 -9.71
CA ASN A 353 -5.31 -3.08 -9.03
C ASN A 353 -4.59 -4.28 -9.62
N VAL A 354 -4.18 -5.21 -8.77
CA VAL A 354 -3.91 -6.60 -9.10
C VAL A 354 -4.84 -7.49 -8.30
N THR A 355 -5.41 -8.47 -8.96
CA THR A 355 -6.13 -9.57 -8.32
C THR A 355 -5.78 -10.87 -9.01
N MET A 356 -5.49 -11.92 -8.23
CA MET A 356 -5.19 -13.24 -8.78
C MET A 356 -5.76 -14.36 -7.91
N LEU A 357 -6.08 -15.48 -8.56
CA LEU A 357 -6.42 -16.77 -7.97
C LEU A 357 -5.30 -17.76 -8.34
N PRO A 358 -4.29 -17.97 -7.48
CA PRO A 358 -3.12 -18.77 -7.82
C PRO A 358 -3.44 -20.22 -8.22
N LEU A 359 -4.43 -20.84 -7.57
CA LEU A 359 -4.84 -22.23 -7.88
C LEU A 359 -5.51 -22.35 -9.26
N GLU A 360 -6.16 -21.28 -9.72
CA GLU A 360 -6.78 -21.19 -11.05
C GLU A 360 -5.79 -20.69 -12.11
N GLN A 361 -4.53 -20.40 -11.73
CA GLN A 361 -3.52 -19.80 -12.60
C GLN A 361 -4.03 -18.56 -13.35
N LEU A 362 -4.93 -17.79 -12.72
CA LEU A 362 -5.65 -16.66 -13.30
C LEU A 362 -5.39 -15.37 -12.54
N GLY A 363 -5.12 -14.30 -13.26
CA GLY A 363 -4.96 -12.98 -12.66
C GLY A 363 -5.20 -11.84 -13.65
N ILE A 364 -5.53 -10.66 -13.09
CA ILE A 364 -5.75 -9.43 -13.83
C ILE A 364 -4.95 -8.29 -13.23
N ILE A 365 -4.46 -7.40 -14.08
CA ILE A 365 -3.86 -6.10 -13.74
C ILE A 365 -4.71 -5.02 -14.39
N VAL A 366 -5.03 -3.98 -13.63
CA VAL A 366 -5.72 -2.79 -14.11
C VAL A 366 -4.95 -1.55 -13.65
N LEU A 367 -4.50 -0.74 -14.59
CA LEU A 367 -3.77 0.51 -14.36
C LEU A 367 -4.61 1.67 -14.87
N THR A 368 -4.78 2.73 -14.07
CA THR A 368 -5.50 3.96 -14.50
C THR A 368 -4.72 5.21 -14.12
N ASN A 369 -4.94 6.29 -14.83
CA ASN A 369 -4.30 7.58 -14.62
C ASN A 369 -5.22 8.65 -14.00
N GLY A 370 -6.26 8.22 -13.33
CA GLY A 370 -7.18 9.08 -12.57
C GLY A 370 -7.08 8.86 -11.08
N ALA A 371 -7.37 9.88 -10.27
CA ALA A 371 -7.58 9.77 -8.84
C ALA A 371 -8.58 8.64 -8.52
N PRO A 372 -8.51 7.99 -7.35
CA PRO A 372 -9.29 6.80 -7.06
C PRO A 372 -10.80 7.12 -7.03
N VAL A 373 -11.51 6.48 -7.96
CA VAL A 373 -12.98 6.49 -8.04
C VAL A 373 -13.53 5.06 -8.16
N GLY A 374 -12.69 4.06 -7.83
CA GLY A 374 -13.07 2.66 -7.83
C GLY A 374 -13.00 1.95 -9.19
N LEU A 375 -12.53 2.61 -10.26
CA LEU A 375 -12.53 2.01 -11.61
C LEU A 375 -11.64 0.76 -11.69
N ALA A 376 -10.41 0.83 -11.19
CA ALA A 376 -9.46 -0.27 -11.30
C ALA A 376 -9.94 -1.51 -10.54
N ASP A 377 -10.45 -1.31 -9.33
CA ASP A 377 -10.98 -2.36 -8.47
C ASP A 377 -12.25 -2.97 -9.06
N ALA A 378 -13.17 -2.13 -9.54
CA ALA A 378 -14.42 -2.58 -10.15
C ALA A 378 -14.21 -3.45 -11.39
N VAL A 379 -13.26 -3.08 -12.27
CA VAL A 379 -12.92 -3.88 -13.45
C VAL A 379 -12.37 -5.25 -13.04
N ALA A 380 -11.49 -5.31 -12.03
CA ALA A 380 -10.93 -6.56 -11.55
C ALA A 380 -12.01 -7.46 -10.91
N LEU A 381 -12.88 -6.88 -10.08
CA LEU A 381 -13.97 -7.61 -9.43
C LEU A 381 -15.02 -8.11 -10.43
N ASP A 382 -15.44 -7.27 -11.41
CA ASP A 382 -16.37 -7.69 -12.48
C ASP A 382 -15.79 -8.84 -13.31
N PHE A 383 -14.49 -8.78 -13.62
CA PHE A 383 -13.82 -9.83 -14.37
C PHE A 383 -13.91 -11.19 -13.67
N PHE A 384 -13.56 -11.26 -12.37
CA PHE A 384 -13.65 -12.49 -11.61
C PHE A 384 -15.09 -12.94 -11.41
N ASP A 385 -16.01 -12.04 -11.12
CA ASP A 385 -17.44 -12.34 -10.98
C ASP A 385 -18.00 -12.99 -12.27
N VAL A 386 -17.63 -12.47 -13.43
CA VAL A 386 -18.01 -13.08 -14.72
C VAL A 386 -17.32 -14.43 -14.94
N ALA A 387 -16.04 -14.58 -14.57
CA ALA A 387 -15.33 -15.85 -14.71
C ALA A 387 -15.90 -16.93 -13.79
N GLU A 388 -16.34 -16.56 -12.59
CA GLU A 388 -16.90 -17.46 -11.59
C GLU A 388 -18.38 -17.80 -11.84
N HIS A 389 -19.19 -16.81 -12.20
CA HIS A 389 -20.66 -16.92 -12.27
C HIS A 389 -21.23 -16.78 -13.70
N GLY A 390 -20.37 -16.52 -14.68
CA GLY A 390 -20.76 -16.31 -16.08
C GLY A 390 -21.46 -14.98 -16.36
N ARG A 391 -21.63 -14.11 -15.38
CA ARG A 391 -22.22 -12.76 -15.47
C ARG A 391 -21.78 -11.92 -14.29
N ALA A 392 -21.85 -10.61 -14.39
CA ALA A 392 -21.76 -9.72 -13.24
C ALA A 392 -22.97 -9.96 -12.33
N THR A 393 -22.73 -10.19 -11.03
CA THR A 393 -23.75 -10.40 -10.01
C THR A 393 -24.03 -9.13 -9.20
N THR A 394 -23.10 -8.20 -9.21
CA THR A 394 -23.10 -6.96 -8.42
C THR A 394 -22.67 -5.78 -9.30
N ASP A 395 -23.14 -4.59 -9.00
CA ASP A 395 -22.58 -3.35 -9.55
C ASP A 395 -21.29 -2.99 -8.81
N TRP A 396 -20.19 -3.61 -9.25
CA TRP A 396 -18.89 -3.44 -8.63
C TRP A 396 -18.38 -2.00 -8.69
N LEU A 397 -18.77 -1.23 -9.71
CA LEU A 397 -18.38 0.18 -9.77
C LEU A 397 -19.06 1.00 -8.68
N ALA A 398 -20.34 0.78 -8.44
CA ALA A 398 -21.04 1.45 -7.35
C ALA A 398 -20.46 1.10 -5.99
N VAL A 399 -20.13 -0.19 -5.75
CA VAL A 399 -19.51 -0.65 -4.49
C VAL A 399 -18.13 -0.02 -4.28
N ALA A 400 -17.24 -0.14 -5.27
CA ALA A 400 -15.87 0.38 -5.15
C ALA A 400 -15.88 1.92 -5.01
N SER A 401 -16.70 2.63 -5.79
CA SER A 401 -16.81 4.09 -5.69
C SER A 401 -17.31 4.55 -4.32
N ALA A 402 -18.26 3.82 -3.72
CA ALA A 402 -18.76 4.14 -2.38
C ALA A 402 -17.69 3.96 -1.30
N LEU A 403 -16.85 2.90 -1.40
CA LEU A 403 -15.75 2.66 -0.46
C LEU A 403 -14.70 3.78 -0.51
N TYR A 404 -14.27 4.21 -1.71
CA TYR A 404 -13.33 5.33 -1.85
C TYR A 404 -13.94 6.65 -1.34
N ALA A 405 -15.20 6.94 -1.64
CA ALA A 405 -15.88 8.12 -1.11
C ALA A 405 -15.95 8.12 0.42
N GLN A 406 -16.26 6.97 1.02
CA GLN A 406 -16.31 6.80 2.48
C GLN A 406 -14.91 7.01 3.11
N ALA A 407 -13.86 6.45 2.52
CA ALA A 407 -12.48 6.62 3.01
C ALA A 407 -12.06 8.11 2.97
N LEU A 408 -12.36 8.82 1.88
CA LEU A 408 -12.09 10.25 1.76
C LEU A 408 -12.88 11.08 2.79
N ASP A 409 -14.15 10.77 3.01
CA ASP A 409 -14.99 11.49 3.99
C ASP A 409 -14.53 11.23 5.43
N ALA A 410 -14.02 10.04 5.75
CA ALA A 410 -13.51 9.70 7.09
C ALA A 410 -12.31 10.54 7.53
N GLY A 411 -11.51 11.05 6.58
CA GLY A 411 -10.39 11.95 6.86
C GLY A 411 -10.77 13.41 7.12
N ARG A 412 -12.00 13.81 6.83
CA ARG A 412 -12.45 15.20 6.97
C ARG A 412 -12.69 15.59 8.42
N SER A 413 -12.46 16.88 8.72
CA SER A 413 -12.85 17.42 10.02
C SER A 413 -14.36 17.27 10.26
N PRO A 414 -14.79 16.86 11.47
CA PRO A 414 -16.21 16.88 11.84
C PRO A 414 -16.75 18.31 12.01
N THR A 415 -15.88 19.33 12.08
CA THR A 415 -16.25 20.74 12.20
C THR A 415 -16.35 21.36 10.81
N ASP A 416 -17.48 21.99 10.51
CA ASP A 416 -17.66 22.78 9.29
C ASP A 416 -16.98 24.13 9.41
N TYR A 417 -15.69 24.18 9.16
CA TYR A 417 -14.88 25.39 9.19
C TYR A 417 -15.20 26.40 8.07
N ALA A 418 -16.00 26.04 7.09
CA ALA A 418 -16.42 26.96 6.04
C ALA A 418 -17.48 27.97 6.54
N HIS A 419 -18.23 27.59 7.59
CA HIS A 419 -19.33 28.38 8.11
C HIS A 419 -19.12 28.67 9.61
N PRO A 420 -18.56 29.84 9.98
CA PRO A 420 -18.42 30.24 11.37
C PRO A 420 -19.76 30.22 12.13
N PRO A 421 -19.77 29.89 13.44
CA PRO A 421 -20.98 29.84 14.23
C PRO A 421 -21.65 31.21 14.36
N ALA A 422 -22.97 31.22 14.50
CA ALA A 422 -23.70 32.45 14.79
C ALA A 422 -23.19 33.09 16.10
N GLY A 423 -22.72 34.34 16.03
CA GLY A 423 -22.13 35.03 17.16
C GLY A 423 -20.66 34.66 17.42
N ALA A 424 -19.93 34.22 16.40
CA ALA A 424 -18.50 33.97 16.48
C ALA A 424 -17.78 35.16 17.16
N LYS A 425 -16.90 34.85 18.12
CA LYS A 425 -16.09 35.86 18.83
C LYS A 425 -15.01 36.40 17.89
N PRO A 426 -14.70 37.69 17.92
CA PRO A 426 -13.62 38.23 17.11
C PRO A 426 -12.27 37.66 17.53
N ALA A 427 -11.34 37.57 16.56
CA ALA A 427 -9.95 37.26 16.83
C ALA A 427 -9.31 38.34 17.67
N ARG A 428 -8.27 38.00 18.43
CA ARG A 428 -7.35 38.95 19.04
C ARG A 428 -6.51 39.66 17.96
N ASN A 429 -5.71 40.66 18.37
CA ASN A 429 -4.74 41.26 17.45
C ASN A 429 -3.77 40.21 16.89
N ASP A 430 -3.36 40.36 15.63
CA ASP A 430 -2.45 39.44 14.93
C ASP A 430 -1.17 39.12 15.73
N SER A 431 -0.65 40.08 16.49
CA SER A 431 0.52 39.89 17.35
C SER A 431 0.34 38.82 18.44
N ALA A 432 -0.89 38.45 18.76
CA ALA A 432 -1.17 37.33 19.66
C ALA A 432 -0.83 35.95 19.05
N TYR A 433 -0.88 35.86 17.72
CA TYR A 433 -0.72 34.63 16.97
C TYR A 433 0.60 34.55 16.23
N THR A 434 1.15 35.68 15.76
CA THR A 434 2.39 35.71 14.98
C THR A 434 3.58 35.24 15.82
N GLY A 435 4.46 34.45 15.18
CA GLY A 435 5.66 33.91 15.82
C GLY A 435 6.08 32.59 15.23
N THR A 436 7.15 32.02 15.81
CA THR A 436 7.64 30.67 15.49
C THR A 436 7.22 29.73 16.61
N TYR A 437 6.76 28.57 16.23
CA TYR A 437 6.34 27.48 17.11
C TYR A 437 7.11 26.23 16.72
N ASP A 438 7.50 25.42 17.69
CA ASP A 438 8.33 24.25 17.49
C ASP A 438 7.60 22.95 17.86
N ASN A 439 7.85 21.91 17.10
CA ASN A 439 7.29 20.59 17.32
C ASN A 439 8.37 19.53 17.01
N PRO A 440 8.60 18.56 17.91
CA PRO A 440 9.65 17.56 17.72
C PRO A 440 9.45 16.68 16.48
N TYR A 441 8.21 16.46 16.04
CA TYR A 441 7.88 15.58 14.91
C TYR A 441 7.80 16.35 13.60
N TYR A 442 7.02 17.43 13.56
CA TYR A 442 6.79 18.23 12.35
C TYR A 442 7.77 19.39 12.14
N GLY A 443 8.69 19.61 13.09
CA GLY A 443 9.62 20.72 13.03
C GLY A 443 8.97 22.09 13.31
N LYS A 444 9.42 23.14 12.61
CA LYS A 444 8.98 24.52 12.85
C LYS A 444 7.73 24.87 12.07
N LEU A 445 6.80 25.53 12.76
CA LEU A 445 5.65 26.23 12.22
C LEU A 445 5.84 27.72 12.45
N THR A 446 5.60 28.53 11.43
CA THR A 446 5.63 30.00 11.55
C THR A 446 4.28 30.59 11.17
N VAL A 447 3.79 31.50 11.99
CA VAL A 447 2.61 32.32 11.68
C VAL A 447 3.06 33.76 11.47
N SER A 448 2.72 34.34 10.33
CA SER A 448 3.05 35.69 9.94
C SER A 448 1.81 36.48 9.53
N ALA A 449 1.77 37.79 9.84
CA ALA A 449 0.78 38.67 9.27
C ALA A 449 1.08 38.94 7.78
N ASN A 450 0.03 38.99 6.96
CA ASN A 450 0.18 39.32 5.56
C ASN A 450 0.55 40.81 5.38
N PRO A 451 1.49 41.13 4.45
CA PRO A 451 1.94 42.53 4.29
C PRO A 451 0.83 43.54 3.91
N ASP A 452 -0.21 43.04 3.27
CA ASP A 452 -1.38 43.83 2.83
C ASP A 452 -2.47 43.98 3.91
N GLY A 453 -2.24 43.41 5.11
CA GLY A 453 -3.22 43.36 6.18
C GLY A 453 -4.38 42.41 5.99
N SER A 454 -4.31 41.50 5.00
CA SER A 454 -5.39 40.54 4.67
C SER A 454 -5.50 39.36 5.66
N GLY A 455 -4.82 39.40 6.81
CA GLY A 455 -4.87 38.36 7.84
C GLY A 455 -3.53 37.63 8.04
N LEU A 456 -3.61 36.34 8.38
CA LEU A 456 -2.46 35.54 8.80
C LEU A 456 -2.14 34.44 7.78
N THR A 457 -0.87 34.10 7.68
CA THR A 457 -0.40 32.92 6.92
C THR A 457 0.40 32.01 7.84
N LEU A 458 0.05 30.73 7.85
CA LEU A 458 0.79 29.64 8.49
C LEU A 458 1.77 29.04 7.48
N SER A 459 3.00 28.76 7.91
CA SER A 459 4.05 28.16 7.08
C SER A 459 4.63 26.95 7.79
N LEU A 460 4.78 25.82 7.06
CA LEU A 460 5.24 24.51 7.54
C LEU A 460 6.17 23.85 6.54
N GLY A 461 7.02 22.93 7.02
CA GLY A 461 7.89 22.08 6.23
C GLY A 461 9.26 22.69 5.93
N PRO A 462 10.21 21.86 5.43
CA PRO A 462 11.59 22.27 5.14
C PRO A 462 11.69 23.28 3.99
N LYS A 463 10.75 23.19 3.02
CA LYS A 463 10.49 24.22 1.99
C LYS A 463 9.13 24.82 2.33
N PRO A 464 9.06 25.95 3.08
CA PRO A 464 7.83 26.37 3.72
C PRO A 464 6.61 26.42 2.80
N LEU A 465 5.70 25.48 3.00
CA LEU A 465 4.37 25.50 2.40
C LEU A 465 3.56 26.59 3.14
N LYS A 466 2.83 27.40 2.37
CA LYS A 466 2.09 28.55 2.91
C LYS A 466 0.60 28.28 2.86
N PHE A 467 -0.06 28.43 3.98
CA PHE A 467 -1.49 28.23 4.16
C PHE A 467 -2.13 29.53 4.70
N PRO A 468 -2.89 30.26 3.88
CA PRO A 468 -3.66 31.41 4.36
C PRO A 468 -4.67 30.96 5.42
N LEU A 469 -4.66 31.63 6.58
CA LEU A 469 -5.60 31.34 7.66
C LEU A 469 -6.88 32.15 7.50
N THR A 470 -8.02 31.47 7.60
CA THR A 470 -9.36 32.08 7.67
C THR A 470 -9.83 32.02 9.12
N HIS A 471 -10.25 33.14 9.69
CA HIS A 471 -10.79 33.17 11.04
C HIS A 471 -12.12 32.41 11.14
N TYR A 472 -12.30 31.66 12.22
CA TYR A 472 -13.50 30.86 12.47
C TYR A 472 -14.26 31.33 13.72
N ASP A 473 -13.65 31.27 14.92
CA ASP A 473 -14.25 31.74 16.18
C ASP A 473 -13.16 32.00 17.23
N GLY A 474 -13.09 33.22 17.79
CA GLY A 474 -12.10 33.56 18.82
C GLY A 474 -10.67 33.29 18.38
N ASP A 475 -10.00 32.37 19.06
CA ASP A 475 -8.62 31.97 18.76
C ASP A 475 -8.52 30.75 17.79
N VAL A 476 -9.62 30.40 17.11
CA VAL A 476 -9.69 29.32 16.14
C VAL A 476 -9.70 29.87 14.73
N PHE A 477 -8.82 29.35 13.92
CA PHE A 477 -8.70 29.62 12.48
C PHE A 477 -8.81 28.31 11.69
N SER A 478 -8.85 28.40 10.37
CA SER A 478 -8.86 27.25 9.48
C SER A 478 -8.08 27.52 8.21
N PHE A 479 -7.63 26.45 7.52
CA PHE A 479 -7.02 26.53 6.20
C PHE A 479 -7.39 25.30 5.34
N GLU A 480 -7.19 25.40 4.02
CA GLU A 480 -7.31 24.26 3.10
C GLU A 480 -6.01 23.46 3.10
N THR A 481 -6.09 22.17 3.38
CA THR A 481 -4.96 21.24 3.28
C THR A 481 -4.58 21.00 1.82
N ALA A 482 -3.33 20.61 1.57
CA ALA A 482 -2.82 20.31 0.25
C ALA A 482 -1.88 19.10 0.33
N GLY A 483 -1.70 18.39 -0.78
CA GLY A 483 -0.87 17.20 -0.86
C GLY A 483 -1.68 15.94 -1.12
N GLU A 484 -1.02 14.81 -1.00
CA GLU A 484 -1.61 13.49 -1.22
C GLU A 484 -2.68 13.14 -0.16
N ASN A 485 -2.42 13.53 1.09
CA ASN A 485 -3.28 13.24 2.24
C ASN A 485 -4.20 14.43 2.58
N ALA A 486 -4.51 15.30 1.60
CA ALA A 486 -5.36 16.46 1.83
C ALA A 486 -6.78 16.04 2.21
N VAL A 487 -7.29 16.63 3.30
CA VAL A 487 -8.63 16.34 3.87
C VAL A 487 -9.63 17.49 3.70
N GLY A 488 -9.27 18.51 2.89
CA GLY A 488 -10.04 19.73 2.76
C GLY A 488 -9.73 20.73 3.87
N ARG A 489 -10.74 21.41 4.42
CA ARG A 489 -10.55 22.46 5.43
C ARG A 489 -10.33 21.86 6.81
N THR A 490 -9.30 22.34 7.51
CA THR A 490 -8.88 21.89 8.84
C THR A 490 -8.75 23.06 9.83
N GLY A 491 -8.84 22.78 11.13
CA GLY A 491 -8.76 23.76 12.20
C GLY A 491 -7.34 24.03 12.69
N VAL A 492 -7.12 25.27 13.13
CA VAL A 492 -5.93 25.73 13.84
C VAL A 492 -6.37 26.47 15.10
N THR A 493 -6.03 25.94 16.26
CA THR A 493 -6.41 26.52 17.56
C THR A 493 -5.19 27.07 18.29
N PHE A 494 -5.24 28.35 18.68
CA PHE A 494 -4.20 28.97 19.48
C PHE A 494 -4.64 29.02 20.96
N ALA A 495 -3.77 28.57 21.86
CA ALA A 495 -4.03 28.59 23.30
C ALA A 495 -2.70 28.64 24.07
N ASP A 496 -2.58 29.58 25.06
CA ASP A 496 -1.52 29.59 26.07
C ASP A 496 -0.09 29.35 25.54
N GLY A 497 0.28 30.05 24.47
CA GLY A 497 1.60 29.91 23.85
C GLY A 497 1.78 28.66 22.99
N THR A 498 0.70 27.95 22.69
CA THR A 498 0.69 26.77 21.78
C THR A 498 -0.20 27.04 20.57
N VAL A 499 0.05 26.26 19.50
CA VAL A 499 -0.84 26.13 18.36
C VAL A 499 -1.06 24.65 18.06
N ARG A 500 -2.32 24.25 17.98
CA ARG A 500 -2.72 22.90 17.59
C ARG A 500 -3.29 22.94 16.18
N VAL A 501 -2.73 22.14 15.29
CA VAL A 501 -3.22 21.95 13.92
C VAL A 501 -3.94 20.61 13.87
N GLU A 502 -5.26 20.63 13.69
CA GLU A 502 -6.13 19.44 13.76
C GLU A 502 -5.70 18.36 12.78
N TYR A 503 -5.45 18.71 11.53
CA TYR A 503 -4.98 17.79 10.47
C TYR A 503 -3.68 17.04 10.83
N LEU A 504 -2.79 17.66 11.60
CA LEU A 504 -1.52 17.09 12.04
C LEU A 504 -1.62 16.35 13.39
N ASP A 505 -2.79 16.38 14.05
CA ASP A 505 -2.93 15.88 15.42
C ASP A 505 -3.57 14.49 15.51
N VAL A 506 -3.54 13.72 14.42
CA VAL A 506 -4.14 12.38 14.33
C VAL A 506 -3.61 11.45 15.45
N ASN A 507 -2.28 11.53 15.74
CA ASN A 507 -1.62 10.73 16.78
C ASN A 507 -1.21 11.58 17.98
N HIS A 508 -1.91 12.70 18.25
CA HIS A 508 -1.60 13.67 19.30
C HIS A 508 -0.22 14.34 19.14
N LEU A 509 0.27 14.44 17.90
CA LEU A 509 1.55 15.07 17.57
C LEU A 509 1.41 16.48 17.00
N GLY A 510 0.19 16.96 16.74
CA GLY A 510 -0.09 18.21 16.04
C GLY A 510 -0.05 19.48 16.90
N THR A 511 0.52 19.45 18.12
CA THR A 511 0.66 20.62 18.98
C THR A 511 2.08 21.17 18.93
N PHE A 512 2.21 22.47 18.62
CA PHE A 512 3.46 23.23 18.52
C PHE A 512 3.55 24.24 19.66
N THR A 513 4.73 24.43 20.22
CA THR A 513 4.98 25.36 21.34
C THR A 513 5.74 26.57 20.85
N ARG A 514 5.32 27.78 21.27
CA ARG A 514 5.94 29.06 20.91
C ARG A 514 7.37 29.13 21.42
N GLN A 515 8.29 29.56 20.55
CA GLN A 515 9.69 29.82 20.90
C GLN A 515 9.88 31.17 21.60
#